data_254f342671ce92725ecb145d6b896ee0
#
_entry.id   254f342671ce92725ecb145d6b896ee0
#
_cell.length_a   1.000
_cell.length_b   1.000
_cell.length_c   1.000
_cell.angle_alpha   90.00
_cell.angle_beta   90.00
_cell.angle_gamma   90.00
#
_symmetry.space_group_name_H-M   'P 1'
#
loop_
_entity.id
_entity.type
_entity.pdbx_description
1 polymer ?
#
loop_
_entity_poly.entity_id
_entity_poly.type
_entity_poly.pdbx_seq_one_letter_code
_entity_poly.pdbx_strand_id
1 'polypeptide(L)'
;MDAMTDRISSRVWPAGLTRVPYWVYTDQDVLAAEQKRIFEGPVWNYLCLDIDLPTVGDYRTTFIGSMPVVVVRAEDGELCGFENRCAHRGALICLEDSGSVKDFQCVYHSWRYDLHGNLRSVAFSRGVNGRGGMPADFDMTQHGPRKLRITTFCGMVFGTLSPESPEFEAWLGPEIADRVRRVLGNRRLEIIGRFTQALPNNWKLYFENVRDTYHASLLHLFFATFRITRLSSGGGVLVSETGEHHASATLAPPQGTDSSYQGLRSDKESFRLADPSLLGMHDEFHDEIQLQILSIFPGFILQQVHNALAVRQIVPRGVDATDLNWTYLGFADDSPELRMHRLKQNNLVGPAGYVSMEDGAVGGFVQRGIAAAEDELSVIEMGGAGAESQETRATEASVRGFWKAYRAHMAL
;
A
#
# COMPACT_ATOMS: atom_id res chain seq x y z
N MET A 1 -27.17 14.21 -6.73
CA MET A 1 -26.30 13.15 -7.22
C MET A 1 -25.51 13.73 -8.38
N ASP A 2 -24.21 13.54 -8.40
CA ASP A 2 -23.33 14.14 -9.41
C ASP A 2 -23.43 13.33 -10.72
N ALA A 3 -23.35 13.96 -11.89
CA ALA A 3 -23.43 13.31 -13.21
C ALA A 3 -22.39 12.18 -13.39
N MET A 4 -21.26 12.24 -12.70
CA MET A 4 -20.24 11.20 -12.64
C MET A 4 -20.76 9.96 -11.89
N THR A 5 -21.48 10.16 -10.79
CA THR A 5 -22.11 9.07 -10.01
C THR A 5 -23.14 8.32 -10.86
N ASP A 6 -23.94 9.04 -11.64
CA ASP A 6 -24.98 8.44 -12.49
C ASP A 6 -24.38 7.59 -13.63
N ARG A 7 -23.24 8.00 -14.21
CA ARG A 7 -22.54 7.22 -15.24
C ARG A 7 -21.97 5.91 -14.71
N ILE A 8 -21.31 5.93 -13.55
CA ILE A 8 -20.74 4.72 -12.93
C ILE A 8 -21.87 3.76 -12.53
N SER A 9 -22.95 4.28 -11.93
CA SER A 9 -24.09 3.46 -11.50
C SER A 9 -24.90 2.87 -12.67
N SER A 10 -24.72 3.39 -13.89
CA SER A 10 -25.33 2.83 -15.10
C SER A 10 -24.51 1.67 -15.70
N ARG A 11 -23.26 1.50 -15.29
CA ARG A 11 -22.40 0.39 -15.72
C ARG A 11 -22.85 -0.93 -15.07
N VAL A 12 -22.92 -1.98 -15.85
CA VAL A 12 -23.32 -3.29 -15.35
C VAL A 12 -22.12 -4.03 -14.76
N TRP A 13 -22.23 -4.40 -13.49
CA TRP A 13 -21.32 -5.37 -12.86
C TRP A 13 -22.09 -6.67 -12.64
N PRO A 14 -21.64 -7.81 -13.14
CA PRO A 14 -22.32 -9.08 -12.94
C PRO A 14 -22.53 -9.42 -11.46
N ALA A 15 -23.60 -10.13 -11.16
CA ALA A 15 -23.84 -10.63 -9.81
C ALA A 15 -22.74 -11.60 -9.37
N GLY A 16 -22.47 -11.64 -8.06
CA GLY A 16 -21.41 -12.44 -7.48
C GLY A 16 -20.02 -11.78 -7.51
N LEU A 17 -18.99 -12.57 -7.24
CA LEU A 17 -17.61 -12.07 -7.04
C LEU A 17 -16.61 -12.66 -8.04
N THR A 18 -17.05 -13.49 -8.97
CA THR A 18 -16.17 -14.27 -9.86
C THR A 18 -15.93 -13.59 -11.23
N ARG A 19 -16.52 -12.43 -11.44
CA ARG A 19 -16.38 -11.66 -12.69
C ARG A 19 -16.10 -10.21 -12.38
N VAL A 20 -15.07 -9.64 -13.03
CA VAL A 20 -14.69 -8.23 -12.87
C VAL A 20 -14.67 -7.59 -14.25
N PRO A 21 -15.47 -6.54 -14.49
CA PRO A 21 -15.50 -5.88 -15.79
C PRO A 21 -14.23 -5.05 -16.02
N TYR A 22 -13.70 -5.10 -17.24
CA TYR A 22 -12.42 -4.42 -17.55
C TYR A 22 -12.51 -2.90 -17.53
N TRP A 23 -13.73 -2.31 -17.69
CA TRP A 23 -13.88 -0.86 -17.56
C TRP A 23 -13.41 -0.33 -16.19
N VAL A 24 -13.44 -1.16 -15.14
CA VAL A 24 -12.99 -0.73 -13.80
C VAL A 24 -11.52 -0.32 -13.76
N TYR A 25 -10.70 -0.82 -14.69
CA TYR A 25 -9.26 -0.51 -14.77
C TYR A 25 -8.92 0.59 -15.77
N THR A 26 -9.85 0.97 -16.66
CA THR A 26 -9.57 1.84 -17.81
C THR A 26 -10.31 3.17 -17.77
N ASP A 27 -11.39 3.28 -16.98
CA ASP A 27 -12.26 4.44 -16.96
C ASP A 27 -11.75 5.53 -15.99
N GLN A 28 -11.56 6.75 -16.50
CA GLN A 28 -11.10 7.92 -15.74
C GLN A 28 -12.12 8.40 -14.69
N ASP A 29 -13.42 8.29 -15.00
CA ASP A 29 -14.49 8.68 -14.05
C ASP A 29 -14.50 7.72 -12.85
N VAL A 30 -14.20 6.44 -13.08
CA VAL A 30 -14.02 5.44 -12.02
C VAL A 30 -12.85 5.83 -11.12
N LEU A 31 -11.68 6.14 -11.68
CA LEU A 31 -10.51 6.56 -10.92
C LEU A 31 -10.79 7.83 -10.09
N ALA A 32 -11.52 8.79 -10.65
CA ALA A 32 -11.92 10.01 -9.94
C ALA A 32 -12.89 9.72 -8.78
N ALA A 33 -13.80 8.76 -8.97
CA ALA A 33 -14.73 8.34 -7.91
C ALA A 33 -13.99 7.55 -6.79
N GLU A 34 -13.03 6.72 -7.13
CA GLU A 34 -12.17 6.02 -6.17
C GLU A 34 -11.45 6.99 -5.23
N GLN A 35 -10.94 8.11 -5.76
CA GLN A 35 -10.33 9.14 -4.92
C GLN A 35 -11.29 9.62 -3.83
N LYS A 36 -12.56 9.82 -4.16
CA LYS A 36 -13.57 10.35 -3.23
C LYS A 36 -14.17 9.29 -2.32
N ARG A 37 -14.52 8.12 -2.87
CA ARG A 37 -15.30 7.11 -2.15
C ARG A 37 -14.40 6.15 -1.38
N ILE A 38 -13.18 5.89 -1.87
CA ILE A 38 -12.23 4.99 -1.24
C ILE A 38 -11.17 5.79 -0.49
N PHE A 39 -10.25 6.48 -1.18
CA PHE A 39 -9.08 7.08 -0.53
C PHE A 39 -9.43 8.21 0.45
N GLU A 40 -10.43 9.05 0.14
CA GLU A 40 -10.95 10.09 1.04
C GLU A 40 -12.16 9.60 1.87
N GLY A 41 -12.60 8.35 1.65
CA GLY A 41 -13.71 7.70 2.34
C GLY A 41 -13.37 7.19 3.74
N PRO A 42 -14.26 6.37 4.34
CA PRO A 42 -14.12 5.92 5.73
C PRO A 42 -13.09 4.79 5.90
N VAL A 43 -11.90 4.98 5.35
CA VAL A 43 -10.76 4.05 5.42
C VAL A 43 -9.54 4.72 6.02
N TRP A 44 -8.55 3.93 6.41
CA TRP A 44 -7.25 4.41 6.83
C TRP A 44 -6.20 4.17 5.74
N ASN A 45 -5.46 5.21 5.39
CA ASN A 45 -4.39 5.15 4.41
C ASN A 45 -3.03 5.13 5.10
N TYR A 46 -2.14 4.24 4.70
CA TYR A 46 -0.75 4.25 5.16
C TYR A 46 -0.03 5.49 4.65
N LEU A 47 0.73 6.13 5.53
CA LEU A 47 1.41 7.39 5.22
C LEU A 47 2.94 7.25 5.26
N CYS A 48 3.49 6.79 6.38
CA CYS A 48 4.92 6.64 6.60
C CYS A 48 5.18 5.73 7.81
N LEU A 49 6.43 5.61 8.21
CA LEU A 49 6.81 5.00 9.48
C LEU A 49 7.04 6.08 10.56
N ASP A 50 6.72 5.78 11.80
CA ASP A 50 6.97 6.68 12.94
C ASP A 50 8.47 7.05 13.07
N ILE A 51 9.35 6.11 12.73
CA ILE A 51 10.80 6.33 12.70
C ILE A 51 11.28 7.30 11.61
N ASP A 52 10.42 7.70 10.67
CA ASP A 52 10.68 8.79 9.72
C ASP A 52 10.68 10.16 10.40
N LEU A 53 10.04 10.26 11.56
CA LEU A 53 9.68 11.52 12.23
C LEU A 53 10.15 11.50 13.69
N PRO A 54 11.46 11.29 13.98
CA PRO A 54 11.95 11.06 15.34
C PRO A 54 11.89 12.30 16.23
N THR A 55 11.96 13.51 15.67
CA THR A 55 12.03 14.75 16.45
C THR A 55 10.99 15.78 16.01
N VAL A 56 10.67 16.72 16.90
CA VAL A 56 9.75 17.84 16.62
C VAL A 56 10.20 18.60 15.37
N GLY A 57 9.27 18.84 14.47
CA GLY A 57 9.50 19.51 13.20
C GLY A 57 9.87 18.56 12.05
N ASP A 58 10.25 17.31 12.32
CA ASP A 58 10.47 16.33 11.27
C ASP A 58 9.17 16.04 10.53
N TYR A 59 9.24 16.09 9.19
CA TYR A 59 8.08 15.85 8.34
C TYR A 59 8.38 14.88 7.20
N ARG A 60 7.31 14.25 6.72
CA ARG A 60 7.30 13.42 5.51
C ARG A 60 6.15 13.84 4.61
N THR A 61 6.40 14.02 3.31
CA THR A 61 5.33 14.13 2.31
C THR A 61 5.00 12.76 1.75
N THR A 62 3.72 12.55 1.47
CA THR A 62 3.19 11.29 0.95
C THR A 62 1.84 11.53 0.25
N PHE A 63 1.05 10.48 0.02
CA PHE A 63 -0.20 10.58 -0.72
C PHE A 63 -1.32 9.78 -0.05
N ILE A 64 -2.55 10.29 -0.19
CA ILE A 64 -3.81 9.57 0.02
C ILE A 64 -4.50 9.47 -1.34
N GLY A 65 -4.43 8.30 -1.97
CA GLY A 65 -4.73 8.18 -3.38
C GLY A 65 -3.81 9.10 -4.21
N SER A 66 -4.37 10.03 -4.97
CA SER A 66 -3.62 11.04 -5.73
C SER A 66 -3.38 12.35 -4.96
N MET A 67 -3.96 12.50 -3.77
CA MET A 67 -3.87 13.73 -2.98
C MET A 67 -2.56 13.78 -2.19
N PRO A 68 -1.73 14.84 -2.38
CA PRO A 68 -0.52 15.03 -1.59
C PRO A 68 -0.87 15.42 -0.14
N VAL A 69 -0.17 14.82 0.82
CA VAL A 69 -0.32 15.11 2.25
C VAL A 69 1.05 15.27 2.92
N VAL A 70 1.06 15.93 4.07
CA VAL A 70 2.22 16.06 4.96
C VAL A 70 1.89 15.38 6.28
N VAL A 71 2.84 14.62 6.81
CA VAL A 71 2.85 14.15 8.20
C VAL A 71 4.03 14.79 8.90
N VAL A 72 3.83 15.27 10.10
CA VAL A 72 4.84 16.01 10.87
C VAL A 72 4.73 15.67 12.36
N ARG A 73 5.86 15.67 13.06
CA ARG A 73 5.84 15.63 14.52
C ARG A 73 5.71 17.05 15.07
N ALA A 74 4.60 17.33 15.73
CA ALA A 74 4.29 18.64 16.28
C ALA A 74 5.02 18.91 17.62
N GLU A 75 4.88 20.15 18.14
CA GLU A 75 5.58 20.61 19.33
C GLU A 75 5.17 19.86 20.60
N ASP A 76 3.96 19.32 20.64
CA ASP A 76 3.44 18.47 21.74
C ASP A 76 3.94 17.02 21.68
N GLY A 77 4.71 16.68 20.64
CA GLY A 77 5.22 15.34 20.40
C GLY A 77 4.26 14.42 19.64
N GLU A 78 3.04 14.87 19.37
CA GLU A 78 2.05 14.11 18.60
C GLU A 78 2.33 14.19 17.09
N LEU A 79 1.83 13.20 16.34
CA LEU A 79 1.87 13.22 14.89
C LEU A 79 0.63 13.95 14.36
N CYS A 80 0.88 14.94 13.53
CA CYS A 80 -0.15 15.69 12.81
C CYS A 80 -0.06 15.42 11.32
N GLY A 81 -1.19 15.46 10.63
CA GLY A 81 -1.24 15.32 9.19
C GLY A 81 -2.23 16.30 8.56
N PHE A 82 -1.90 16.75 7.36
CA PHE A 82 -2.77 17.64 6.59
C PHE A 82 -2.49 17.57 5.09
N GLU A 83 -3.46 18.00 4.30
CA GLU A 83 -3.31 18.12 2.86
C GLU A 83 -2.15 19.06 2.50
N ASN A 84 -1.23 18.61 1.66
CA ASN A 84 -0.08 19.41 1.21
C ASN A 84 -0.49 20.43 0.14
N ARG A 85 -1.41 21.32 0.49
CA ARG A 85 -1.98 22.32 -0.40
C ARG A 85 -2.25 23.62 0.32
N CYS A 86 -1.63 24.71 -0.15
CA CYS A 86 -1.83 26.05 0.38
C CYS A 86 -3.28 26.53 0.14
N ALA A 87 -3.93 26.99 1.22
CA ALA A 87 -5.31 27.47 1.17
C ALA A 87 -5.51 28.72 0.27
N HIS A 88 -4.42 29.43 -0.08
CA HIS A 88 -4.50 30.63 -0.92
C HIS A 88 -4.85 30.27 -2.39
N ARG A 89 -3.99 29.54 -3.08
CA ARG A 89 -4.12 29.22 -4.52
C ARG A 89 -3.67 27.81 -4.87
N GLY A 90 -3.67 26.90 -3.91
CA GLY A 90 -3.47 25.48 -4.15
C GLY A 90 -2.03 25.02 -4.43
N ALA A 91 -1.02 25.90 -4.26
CA ALA A 91 0.38 25.47 -4.40
C ALA A 91 0.75 24.47 -3.29
N LEU A 92 1.66 23.53 -3.58
CA LEU A 92 2.24 22.68 -2.54
C LEU A 92 2.88 23.54 -1.45
N ILE A 93 2.67 23.17 -0.20
CA ILE A 93 3.30 23.83 0.97
C ILE A 93 4.72 23.27 1.15
N CYS A 94 4.88 21.95 1.12
CA CYS A 94 6.15 21.23 1.15
C CYS A 94 6.50 20.74 -0.24
N LEU A 95 7.71 21.00 -0.69
CA LEU A 95 8.22 20.58 -2.00
C LEU A 95 9.14 19.36 -1.90
N GLU A 96 9.77 19.14 -0.75
CA GLU A 96 10.70 18.04 -0.49
C GLU A 96 9.98 16.84 0.10
N ASP A 97 10.52 15.65 -0.11
CA ASP A 97 9.96 14.38 0.40
C ASP A 97 10.01 14.28 1.92
N SER A 98 11.00 14.90 2.55
CA SER A 98 11.20 14.90 4.00
C SER A 98 12.12 16.04 4.42
N GLY A 99 12.10 16.41 5.68
CA GLY A 99 12.97 17.43 6.26
C GLY A 99 12.58 17.73 7.69
N SER A 100 13.12 18.83 8.22
CA SER A 100 12.77 19.33 9.55
C SER A 100 12.57 20.83 9.49
N VAL A 101 11.43 21.29 10.02
CA VAL A 101 11.03 22.71 9.96
C VAL A 101 10.44 23.16 11.31
N LYS A 102 10.47 24.48 11.54
CA LYS A 102 9.77 25.11 12.66
C LYS A 102 8.33 25.49 12.29
N ASP A 103 8.11 25.79 11.03
CA ASP A 103 6.81 26.08 10.41
C ASP A 103 6.92 25.89 8.90
N PHE A 104 5.80 25.78 8.23
CA PHE A 104 5.71 25.59 6.79
C PHE A 104 5.42 26.91 6.10
N GLN A 105 6.25 27.30 5.13
CA GLN A 105 6.06 28.52 4.36
C GLN A 105 5.84 28.20 2.88
N CYS A 106 4.65 28.57 2.37
CA CYS A 106 4.34 28.43 0.96
C CYS A 106 5.28 29.33 0.11
N VAL A 107 5.93 28.73 -0.86
CA VAL A 107 6.91 29.43 -1.73
C VAL A 107 6.27 30.51 -2.60
N TYR A 108 4.95 30.43 -2.86
CA TYR A 108 4.29 31.33 -3.82
C TYR A 108 4.03 32.72 -3.23
N HIS A 109 3.42 32.81 -2.04
CA HIS A 109 3.07 34.11 -1.43
C HIS A 109 3.42 34.18 0.06
N SER A 110 4.33 33.32 0.53
CA SER A 110 4.81 33.29 1.91
C SER A 110 3.70 33.17 2.98
N TRP A 111 2.59 32.49 2.67
CA TRP A 111 1.64 32.10 3.70
C TRP A 111 2.29 31.06 4.59
N ARG A 112 2.20 31.25 5.91
CA ARG A 112 2.88 30.38 6.88
C ARG A 112 1.88 29.60 7.71
N TYR A 113 2.18 28.33 7.89
CA TYR A 113 1.40 27.38 8.65
C TYR A 113 2.24 26.80 9.78
N ASP A 114 1.65 26.62 10.98
CA ASP A 114 2.30 25.88 12.06
C ASP A 114 2.40 24.37 11.76
N LEU A 115 3.01 23.62 12.70
CA LEU A 115 3.16 22.16 12.53
C LEU A 115 1.82 21.41 12.57
N HIS A 116 0.75 22.03 13.09
CA HIS A 116 -0.61 21.51 12.99
C HIS A 116 -1.32 21.91 11.67
N GLY A 117 -0.63 22.62 10.77
CA GLY A 117 -1.19 23.12 9.51
C GLY A 117 -2.19 24.27 9.69
N ASN A 118 -2.19 25.01 10.81
CA ASN A 118 -3.02 26.21 10.95
C ASN A 118 -2.34 27.39 10.30
N LEU A 119 -3.09 28.23 9.57
CA LEU A 119 -2.57 29.44 9.00
C LEU A 119 -2.20 30.44 10.11
N ARG A 120 -0.92 30.86 10.17
CA ARG A 120 -0.37 31.73 11.20
C ARG A 120 -0.05 33.12 10.72
N SER A 121 0.29 33.26 9.44
CA SER A 121 0.55 34.56 8.88
C SER A 121 0.34 34.62 7.37
N VAL A 122 -0.02 35.81 6.90
CA VAL A 122 -0.16 36.16 5.49
C VAL A 122 0.75 37.35 5.23
N ALA A 123 1.66 37.20 4.27
CA ALA A 123 2.58 38.28 3.91
C ALA A 123 1.78 39.51 3.43
N PHE A 124 2.17 40.67 3.90
CA PHE A 124 1.51 41.94 3.59
C PHE A 124 -0.01 41.98 3.93
N SER A 125 -0.45 41.23 4.91
CA SER A 125 -1.87 41.24 5.32
C SER A 125 -2.39 42.63 5.69
N ARG A 126 -1.53 43.54 6.15
CA ARG A 126 -1.86 44.95 6.45
C ARG A 126 -1.66 45.90 5.27
N GLY A 127 -1.35 45.39 4.08
CA GLY A 127 -1.03 46.17 2.90
C GLY A 127 0.41 46.74 2.92
N VAL A 128 0.70 47.58 1.91
CA VAL A 128 1.99 48.27 1.75
C VAL A 128 1.71 49.75 1.75
N ASN A 129 2.40 50.52 2.61
CA ASN A 129 2.20 51.95 2.78
C ASN A 129 0.71 52.32 3.04
N GLY A 130 -0.02 51.51 3.82
CA GLY A 130 -1.41 51.74 4.15
C GLY A 130 -2.41 51.48 3.01
N ARG A 131 -1.99 50.81 1.95
CA ARG A 131 -2.84 50.49 0.78
C ARG A 131 -2.88 48.97 0.52
N GLY A 132 -4.05 48.48 0.12
CA GLY A 132 -4.29 47.06 -0.10
C GLY A 132 -4.30 46.27 1.21
N GLY A 133 -3.86 45.04 1.17
CA GLY A 133 -3.89 44.11 2.30
C GLY A 133 -5.14 43.21 2.27
N MET A 134 -5.30 42.39 3.29
CA MET A 134 -6.46 41.52 3.48
C MET A 134 -7.65 42.36 3.99
N PRO A 135 -8.90 41.94 3.73
CA PRO A 135 -10.07 42.53 4.34
C PRO A 135 -9.97 42.57 5.88
N ALA A 136 -10.60 43.56 6.53
CA ALA A 136 -10.54 43.72 7.99
C ALA A 136 -11.15 42.52 8.75
N ASP A 137 -12.08 41.81 8.12
CA ASP A 137 -12.77 40.62 8.63
C ASP A 137 -12.13 39.30 8.20
N PHE A 138 -10.93 39.35 7.59
CA PHE A 138 -10.22 38.13 7.20
C PHE A 138 -9.79 37.33 8.43
N ASP A 139 -10.41 36.16 8.61
CA ASP A 139 -10.15 35.23 9.71
C ASP A 139 -9.22 34.10 9.26
N MET A 140 -7.96 34.14 9.70
CA MET A 140 -6.98 33.10 9.38
C MET A 140 -7.39 31.70 9.86
N THR A 141 -8.21 31.62 10.91
CA THR A 141 -8.63 30.31 11.45
C THR A 141 -9.53 29.52 10.48
N GLN A 142 -10.16 30.23 9.55
CA GLN A 142 -11.00 29.63 8.50
C GLN A 142 -10.20 29.17 7.27
N HIS A 143 -8.88 29.42 7.25
CA HIS A 143 -8.03 29.22 6.08
C HIS A 143 -6.85 28.32 6.39
N GLY A 144 -7.06 27.00 6.37
CA GLY A 144 -6.02 25.99 6.50
C GLY A 144 -6.24 24.83 5.53
N PRO A 145 -5.21 23.99 5.31
CA PRO A 145 -5.41 22.72 4.61
C PRO A 145 -6.31 21.79 5.42
N ARG A 146 -6.94 20.84 4.73
CA ARG A 146 -7.72 19.79 5.39
C ARG A 146 -6.83 18.98 6.32
N LYS A 147 -7.29 18.72 7.55
CA LYS A 147 -6.58 17.95 8.56
C LYS A 147 -6.87 16.46 8.41
N LEU A 148 -5.90 15.65 8.76
CA LEU A 148 -6.04 14.21 8.88
C LEU A 148 -6.24 13.84 10.36
N ARG A 149 -7.06 12.84 10.61
CA ARG A 149 -6.99 12.04 11.83
C ARG A 149 -5.86 11.04 11.66
N ILE A 150 -4.92 11.00 12.59
CA ILE A 150 -3.71 10.16 12.53
C ILE A 150 -3.79 9.09 13.61
N THR A 151 -3.29 7.90 13.30
CA THR A 151 -3.04 6.83 14.25
C THR A 151 -1.72 6.13 13.96
N THR A 152 -1.14 5.50 14.97
CA THR A 152 0.09 4.71 14.82
C THR A 152 -0.16 3.28 15.29
N PHE A 153 0.27 2.31 14.49
CA PHE A 153 0.15 0.88 14.81
C PHE A 153 1.42 0.14 14.41
N CYS A 154 2.09 -0.49 15.37
CA CYS A 154 3.36 -1.21 15.16
C CYS A 154 4.42 -0.38 14.40
N GLY A 155 4.56 0.91 14.73
CA GLY A 155 5.50 1.83 14.08
C GLY A 155 5.08 2.34 12.70
N MET A 156 3.91 1.95 12.21
CA MET A 156 3.33 2.46 10.97
C MET A 156 2.34 3.57 11.27
N VAL A 157 2.37 4.64 10.48
CA VAL A 157 1.48 5.80 10.60
C VAL A 157 0.39 5.73 9.54
N PHE A 158 -0.85 5.81 9.98
CA PHE A 158 -2.03 5.83 9.11
C PHE A 158 -2.81 7.13 9.29
N GLY A 159 -3.47 7.57 8.23
CA GLY A 159 -4.31 8.76 8.26
C GLY A 159 -5.63 8.59 7.52
N THR A 160 -6.64 9.31 7.98
CA THR A 160 -7.95 9.36 7.33
C THR A 160 -8.46 10.79 7.27
N LEU A 161 -9.22 11.11 6.22
CA LEU A 161 -9.94 12.37 6.04
C LEU A 161 -11.39 12.28 6.50
N SER A 162 -11.91 11.06 6.62
CA SER A 162 -13.30 10.84 6.99
C SER A 162 -13.47 10.80 8.53
N PRO A 163 -14.39 11.57 9.08
CA PRO A 163 -14.76 11.45 10.49
C PRO A 163 -15.50 10.14 10.79
N GLU A 164 -16.03 9.47 9.76
CA GLU A 164 -16.79 8.22 9.88
C GLU A 164 -15.87 6.98 9.94
N SER A 165 -14.56 7.14 9.70
CA SER A 165 -13.64 6.02 9.82
C SER A 165 -13.67 5.44 11.23
N PRO A 166 -13.86 4.12 11.38
CA PRO A 166 -13.86 3.47 12.69
C PRO A 166 -12.48 3.57 13.36
N GLU A 167 -12.39 3.18 14.62
CA GLU A 167 -11.09 3.03 15.27
C GLU A 167 -10.24 1.99 14.54
N PHE A 168 -8.94 2.29 14.36
CA PHE A 168 -8.05 1.55 13.46
C PHE A 168 -8.00 0.06 13.73
N GLU A 169 -7.78 -0.35 15.00
CA GLU A 169 -7.67 -1.77 15.34
C GLU A 169 -9.01 -2.51 15.20
N ALA A 170 -10.12 -1.83 15.45
CA ALA A 170 -11.44 -2.41 15.24
C ALA A 170 -11.73 -2.62 13.74
N TRP A 171 -11.30 -1.67 12.90
CA TRP A 171 -11.41 -1.79 11.44
C TRP A 171 -10.50 -2.88 10.87
N LEU A 172 -9.27 -2.97 11.39
CA LEU A 172 -8.29 -3.96 10.94
C LEU A 172 -8.74 -5.40 11.29
N GLY A 173 -9.42 -5.56 12.40
CA GLY A 173 -9.80 -6.85 12.98
C GLY A 173 -8.64 -7.57 13.68
N PRO A 174 -8.94 -8.41 14.67
CA PRO A 174 -7.93 -9.02 15.53
C PRO A 174 -6.97 -9.93 14.76
N GLU A 175 -7.46 -10.75 13.85
CA GLU A 175 -6.65 -11.72 13.13
C GLU A 175 -5.61 -11.07 12.22
N ILE A 176 -5.98 -9.99 11.51
CA ILE A 176 -5.04 -9.22 10.68
C ILE A 176 -4.06 -8.42 11.57
N ALA A 177 -4.56 -7.83 12.66
CA ALA A 177 -3.72 -7.12 13.62
C ALA A 177 -2.62 -8.02 14.19
N ASP A 178 -2.95 -9.27 14.55
CA ASP A 178 -1.99 -10.24 15.06
C ASP A 178 -0.95 -10.64 14.01
N ARG A 179 -1.33 -10.73 12.74
CA ARG A 179 -0.38 -10.95 11.62
C ARG A 179 0.59 -9.79 11.44
N VAL A 180 0.15 -8.55 11.68
CA VAL A 180 1.03 -7.37 11.69
C VAL A 180 1.95 -7.41 12.90
N ARG A 181 1.40 -7.64 14.11
CA ARG A 181 2.19 -7.72 15.36
C ARG A 181 3.25 -8.81 15.30
N ARG A 182 2.95 -9.94 14.67
CA ARG A 182 3.91 -11.02 14.43
C ARG A 182 5.20 -10.52 13.78
N VAL A 183 5.09 -9.66 12.76
CA VAL A 183 6.25 -9.19 11.98
C VAL A 183 6.88 -7.95 12.58
N LEU A 184 6.08 -6.98 13.06
CA LEU A 184 6.55 -5.65 13.43
C LEU A 184 6.42 -5.31 14.94
N GLY A 185 5.66 -6.11 15.70
CA GLY A 185 5.13 -5.70 17.01
C GLY A 185 6.14 -5.53 18.14
N ASN A 186 7.27 -6.24 18.13
CA ASN A 186 8.10 -6.41 19.32
C ASN A 186 9.55 -5.93 19.19
N ARG A 187 9.92 -5.34 18.06
CA ARG A 187 11.30 -4.94 17.80
C ARG A 187 11.37 -3.52 17.25
N ARG A 188 12.43 -2.80 17.59
CA ARG A 188 12.67 -1.45 17.06
C ARG A 188 13.04 -1.54 15.57
N LEU A 189 12.20 -0.96 14.72
CA LEU A 189 12.39 -0.93 13.28
C LEU A 189 13.60 -0.09 12.88
N GLU A 190 14.25 -0.48 11.79
CA GLU A 190 15.26 0.28 11.07
C GLU A 190 14.91 0.29 9.58
N ILE A 191 15.06 1.44 8.92
CA ILE A 191 14.90 1.54 7.47
C ILE A 191 16.25 1.25 6.82
N ILE A 192 16.31 0.20 5.99
CA ILE A 192 17.55 -0.22 5.33
C ILE A 192 17.59 0.11 3.84
N GLY A 193 16.51 0.64 3.27
CA GLY A 193 16.45 1.11 1.89
C GLY A 193 15.07 1.57 1.48
N ARG A 194 15.01 2.38 0.43
CA ARG A 194 13.77 2.84 -0.22
C ARG A 194 13.92 2.83 -1.73
N PHE A 195 12.83 2.48 -2.40
CA PHE A 195 12.72 2.52 -3.85
C PHE A 195 11.30 2.93 -4.25
N THR A 196 11.18 3.59 -5.39
CA THR A 196 9.90 3.76 -6.09
C THR A 196 9.97 2.99 -7.39
N GLN A 197 9.01 2.09 -7.60
CA GLN A 197 8.82 1.35 -8.84
C GLN A 197 7.64 1.96 -9.58
N ALA A 198 7.88 2.52 -10.76
CA ALA A 198 6.81 2.97 -11.65
C ALA A 198 6.21 1.75 -12.38
N LEU A 199 4.93 1.53 -12.20
CA LEU A 199 4.19 0.42 -12.77
C LEU A 199 3.30 0.94 -13.91
N PRO A 200 3.35 0.35 -15.13
CA PRO A 200 2.52 0.76 -16.26
C PRO A 200 1.15 0.09 -16.21
N ASN A 201 0.45 0.24 -15.09
CA ASN A 201 -0.86 -0.36 -14.87
C ASN A 201 -1.69 0.40 -13.82
N ASN A 202 -2.99 0.10 -13.81
CA ASN A 202 -3.93 0.55 -12.80
C ASN A 202 -3.56 0.01 -11.41
N TRP A 203 -3.74 0.82 -10.37
CA TRP A 203 -3.40 0.46 -9.00
C TRP A 203 -4.09 -0.83 -8.50
N LYS A 204 -5.32 -1.08 -8.99
CA LYS A 204 -6.09 -2.28 -8.63
C LYS A 204 -5.44 -3.56 -9.13
N LEU A 205 -4.86 -3.54 -10.33
CA LEU A 205 -4.15 -4.70 -10.88
C LEU A 205 -2.98 -5.14 -10.01
N TYR A 206 -2.25 -4.16 -9.43
CA TYR A 206 -1.18 -4.51 -8.50
C TYR A 206 -1.73 -4.94 -7.13
N PHE A 207 -2.82 -4.33 -6.66
CA PHE A 207 -3.43 -4.71 -5.38
C PHE A 207 -4.08 -6.11 -5.44
N GLU A 208 -4.61 -6.52 -6.59
CA GLU A 208 -5.03 -7.90 -6.86
C GLU A 208 -3.83 -8.86 -6.87
N ASN A 209 -2.76 -8.50 -7.58
CA ASN A 209 -1.57 -9.32 -7.71
C ASN A 209 -1.00 -9.71 -6.34
N VAL A 210 -0.87 -8.79 -5.40
CA VAL A 210 -0.36 -9.10 -4.06
C VAL A 210 -1.31 -9.97 -3.21
N ARG A 211 -2.58 -10.08 -3.59
CA ARG A 211 -3.59 -10.94 -2.96
C ARG A 211 -3.73 -12.29 -3.64
N ASP A 212 -3.25 -12.40 -4.85
CA ASP A 212 -3.31 -13.62 -5.62
C ASP A 212 -2.16 -14.57 -5.24
N THR A 213 -2.48 -15.62 -4.50
CA THR A 213 -1.51 -16.66 -4.14
C THR A 213 -1.32 -17.71 -5.24
N TYR A 214 -2.25 -17.77 -6.21
CA TYR A 214 -2.23 -18.75 -7.28
C TYR A 214 -1.08 -18.50 -8.28
N HIS A 215 -0.80 -17.24 -8.63
CA HIS A 215 0.28 -16.92 -9.57
C HIS A 215 1.68 -17.16 -8.99
N ALA A 216 1.86 -17.00 -7.66
CA ALA A 216 3.16 -16.81 -7.03
C ALA A 216 4.23 -17.85 -7.42
N SER A 217 3.87 -19.12 -7.53
CA SER A 217 4.81 -20.18 -7.93
C SER A 217 4.71 -20.60 -9.40
N LEU A 218 3.87 -19.95 -10.17
CA LEU A 218 3.73 -20.14 -11.61
C LEU A 218 4.46 -19.03 -12.39
N LEU A 219 4.33 -17.80 -11.94
CA LEU A 219 5.04 -16.63 -12.50
C LEU A 219 6.48 -16.58 -12.01
N HIS A 220 6.70 -16.68 -10.69
CA HIS A 220 8.02 -16.54 -10.07
C HIS A 220 8.80 -17.87 -10.13
N LEU A 221 9.38 -18.15 -11.30
CA LEU A 221 10.11 -19.40 -11.53
C LEU A 221 11.25 -19.62 -10.54
N PHE A 222 11.90 -18.54 -10.06
CA PHE A 222 12.95 -18.64 -9.03
C PHE A 222 12.38 -19.24 -7.75
N PHE A 223 11.24 -18.75 -7.28
CA PHE A 223 10.61 -19.25 -6.06
C PHE A 223 10.22 -20.73 -6.16
N ALA A 224 9.60 -21.12 -7.25
CA ALA A 224 9.19 -22.50 -7.46
C ALA A 224 10.38 -23.45 -7.67
N THR A 225 11.39 -23.03 -8.45
CA THR A 225 12.61 -23.83 -8.74
C THR A 225 13.41 -24.10 -7.48
N PHE A 226 13.63 -23.07 -6.65
CA PHE A 226 14.41 -23.18 -5.40
C PHE A 226 13.54 -23.44 -4.17
N ARG A 227 12.26 -23.78 -4.35
CA ARG A 227 11.33 -24.20 -3.29
C ARG A 227 11.12 -23.16 -2.17
N ILE A 228 11.25 -21.88 -2.47
CA ILE A 228 10.91 -20.81 -1.50
C ILE A 228 9.39 -20.80 -1.27
N THR A 229 8.60 -20.96 -2.35
CA THR A 229 7.15 -21.16 -2.27
C THR A 229 6.68 -22.04 -3.44
N ARG A 230 5.75 -22.96 -3.14
CA ARG A 230 4.99 -23.76 -4.11
C ARG A 230 3.54 -23.84 -3.63
N LEU A 231 2.59 -24.02 -4.54
CA LEU A 231 1.18 -24.23 -4.14
C LEU A 231 0.96 -25.48 -3.29
N SER A 232 1.84 -26.45 -3.44
CA SER A 232 1.91 -27.68 -2.62
C SER A 232 2.49 -27.48 -1.22
N SER A 233 3.14 -26.34 -0.93
CA SER A 233 3.55 -25.99 0.45
C SER A 233 2.32 -25.69 1.31
N GLY A 234 2.37 -26.01 2.59
CA GLY A 234 1.31 -25.68 3.55
C GLY A 234 1.07 -24.17 3.68
N GLY A 235 -0.01 -23.81 4.36
CA GLY A 235 -0.45 -22.43 4.56
C GLY A 235 -1.81 -22.18 3.91
N GLY A 236 -2.17 -20.92 3.82
CA GLY A 236 -3.49 -20.52 3.33
C GLY A 236 -3.64 -19.03 3.19
N VAL A 237 -4.86 -18.58 3.03
CA VAL A 237 -5.26 -17.19 2.95
C VAL A 237 -6.25 -16.86 4.06
N LEU A 238 -6.00 -15.76 4.74
CA LEU A 238 -6.87 -15.12 5.70
C LEU A 238 -7.48 -13.89 5.02
N VAL A 239 -8.80 -13.77 5.03
CA VAL A 239 -9.55 -12.66 4.45
C VAL A 239 -10.45 -12.09 5.53
N SER A 240 -10.39 -10.77 5.78
CA SER A 240 -11.30 -10.12 6.73
C SER A 240 -12.76 -10.27 6.29
N GLU A 241 -13.70 -10.20 7.22
CA GLU A 241 -15.13 -10.37 6.93
C GLU A 241 -15.63 -9.41 5.84
N THR A 242 -15.16 -8.18 5.85
CA THR A 242 -15.48 -7.17 4.82
C THR A 242 -14.79 -7.41 3.48
N GLY A 243 -13.71 -8.21 3.46
CA GLY A 243 -12.83 -8.39 2.31
C GLY A 243 -11.74 -7.31 2.15
N GLU A 244 -11.75 -6.27 2.99
CA GLU A 244 -10.81 -5.15 2.90
C GLU A 244 -9.35 -5.58 3.13
N HIS A 245 -9.12 -6.48 4.08
CA HIS A 245 -7.78 -6.90 4.47
C HIS A 245 -7.57 -8.38 4.17
N HIS A 246 -6.31 -8.72 3.93
CA HIS A 246 -5.93 -10.13 3.76
C HIS A 246 -4.52 -10.39 4.29
N ALA A 247 -4.25 -11.64 4.62
CA ALA A 247 -2.91 -12.16 4.81
C ALA A 247 -2.81 -13.54 4.17
N SER A 248 -1.76 -13.79 3.41
CA SER A 248 -1.39 -15.13 2.96
C SER A 248 -0.14 -15.59 3.68
N ALA A 249 -0.08 -16.88 4.00
CA ALA A 249 1.08 -17.49 4.63
C ALA A 249 1.52 -18.74 3.86
N THR A 250 2.83 -18.91 3.71
CA THR A 250 3.47 -20.13 3.24
C THR A 250 4.24 -20.74 4.39
N LEU A 251 3.95 -21.99 4.69
CA LEU A 251 4.72 -22.77 5.67
C LEU A 251 5.93 -23.42 5.00
N ALA A 252 6.85 -23.91 5.81
CA ALA A 252 8.00 -24.67 5.33
C ALA A 252 7.55 -25.80 4.38
N PRO A 253 8.22 -25.97 3.23
CA PRO A 253 7.84 -27.02 2.29
C PRO A 253 8.03 -28.40 2.92
N PRO A 254 7.13 -29.34 2.62
CA PRO A 254 7.30 -30.71 3.08
C PRO A 254 8.59 -31.31 2.53
N GLN A 255 9.24 -32.15 3.33
CA GLN A 255 10.44 -32.88 2.88
C GLN A 255 10.06 -33.93 1.83
N GLY A 256 10.82 -34.06 0.76
CA GLY A 256 10.65 -35.05 -0.27
C GLY A 256 10.45 -34.51 -1.68
N THR A 257 10.11 -35.42 -2.61
CA THR A 257 9.79 -35.06 -4.01
C THR A 257 8.39 -34.52 -4.12
N ASP A 258 8.24 -33.42 -4.83
CA ASP A 258 6.95 -32.80 -5.10
C ASP A 258 6.54 -33.05 -6.56
N SER A 259 5.71 -34.06 -6.78
CA SER A 259 5.24 -34.44 -8.12
C SER A 259 4.26 -33.43 -8.74
N SER A 260 3.70 -32.52 -7.93
CA SER A 260 2.75 -31.50 -8.42
C SER A 260 3.35 -30.54 -9.45
N TYR A 261 4.69 -30.39 -9.45
CA TYR A 261 5.43 -29.52 -10.36
C TYR A 261 6.09 -30.24 -11.52
N GLN A 262 5.89 -31.58 -11.66
CA GLN A 262 6.45 -32.35 -12.73
C GLN A 262 5.94 -31.86 -14.10
N GLY A 263 6.87 -31.59 -15.01
CA GLY A 263 6.57 -31.08 -16.35
C GLY A 263 6.29 -29.56 -16.42
N LEU A 264 6.25 -28.85 -15.30
CA LEU A 264 6.16 -27.39 -15.28
C LEU A 264 7.53 -26.75 -15.60
N ARG A 265 7.53 -25.46 -15.98
CA ARG A 265 8.75 -24.70 -16.30
C ARG A 265 9.76 -24.64 -15.14
N SER A 266 9.26 -24.71 -13.91
CA SER A 266 10.04 -24.72 -12.67
C SER A 266 10.58 -26.09 -12.24
N ASP A 267 10.29 -27.17 -13.00
CA ASP A 267 10.81 -28.50 -12.77
C ASP A 267 12.26 -28.60 -13.25
N LYS A 268 13.19 -28.04 -12.45
CA LYS A 268 14.61 -27.90 -12.76
C LYS A 268 15.47 -28.36 -11.58
N GLU A 269 15.34 -29.63 -11.19
CA GLU A 269 16.05 -30.19 -10.02
C GLU A 269 17.57 -30.12 -10.08
N SER A 270 18.15 -29.97 -11.27
CA SER A 270 19.60 -29.84 -11.49
C SER A 270 20.12 -28.42 -11.21
N PHE A 271 19.27 -27.40 -11.10
CA PHE A 271 19.70 -26.03 -10.88
C PHE A 271 20.27 -25.84 -9.47
N ARG A 272 21.38 -25.13 -9.40
CA ARG A 272 22.03 -24.74 -8.15
C ARG A 272 22.43 -23.27 -8.24
N LEU A 273 22.33 -22.59 -7.09
CA LEU A 273 22.83 -21.22 -6.98
C LEU A 273 24.32 -21.23 -6.71
N ALA A 274 25.05 -20.29 -7.29
CA ALA A 274 26.45 -20.05 -6.98
C ALA A 274 26.63 -19.58 -5.53
N ASP A 275 25.70 -18.78 -5.02
CA ASP A 275 25.62 -18.39 -3.59
C ASP A 275 24.30 -18.92 -3.00
N PRO A 276 24.31 -20.12 -2.37
CA PRO A 276 23.12 -20.71 -1.78
C PRO A 276 22.65 -19.97 -0.51
N SER A 277 23.46 -19.07 0.08
CA SER A 277 23.07 -18.29 1.26
C SER A 277 21.80 -17.45 1.02
N LEU A 278 21.52 -17.09 -0.25
CA LEU A 278 20.31 -16.38 -0.63
C LEU A 278 19.00 -17.11 -0.25
N LEU A 279 19.05 -18.46 -0.18
CA LEU A 279 17.92 -19.32 0.20
C LEU A 279 17.82 -19.55 1.71
N GLY A 280 18.84 -19.12 2.46
CA GLY A 280 18.87 -19.29 3.91
C GLY A 280 17.75 -18.53 4.61
N MET A 281 17.32 -19.02 5.77
CA MET A 281 16.39 -18.34 6.65
C MET A 281 16.89 -18.43 8.09
N HIS A 282 16.96 -17.28 8.75
CA HIS A 282 17.15 -17.21 10.20
C HIS A 282 15.78 -17.26 10.86
N ASP A 283 15.60 -18.14 11.82
CA ASP A 283 14.36 -18.24 12.59
C ASP A 283 14.25 -17.07 13.58
N GLU A 284 13.62 -15.99 13.13
CA GLU A 284 13.44 -14.76 13.94
C GLU A 284 12.02 -14.57 14.47
N PHE A 285 11.07 -15.32 13.95
CA PHE A 285 9.66 -15.24 14.35
C PHE A 285 9.20 -16.44 15.18
N HIS A 286 10.07 -17.48 15.29
CA HIS A 286 9.84 -18.69 16.09
C HIS A 286 8.53 -19.42 15.72
N ASP A 287 8.24 -19.45 14.43
CA ASP A 287 7.08 -20.18 13.85
C ASP A 287 7.42 -20.81 12.49
N GLU A 288 6.46 -21.51 11.91
CA GLU A 288 6.66 -22.24 10.65
C GLU A 288 6.45 -21.36 9.40
N ILE A 289 6.10 -20.08 9.54
CA ILE A 289 5.78 -19.20 8.41
C ILE A 289 7.06 -18.67 7.77
N GLN A 290 7.34 -19.12 6.57
CA GLN A 290 8.50 -18.68 5.79
C GLN A 290 8.22 -17.47 4.88
N LEU A 291 6.97 -17.30 4.49
CA LEU A 291 6.54 -16.17 3.68
C LEU A 291 5.16 -15.70 4.16
N GLN A 292 5.01 -14.41 4.35
CA GLN A 292 3.73 -13.75 4.61
C GLN A 292 3.60 -12.51 3.73
N ILE A 293 2.50 -12.41 2.98
CA ILE A 293 2.08 -11.18 2.32
C ILE A 293 0.76 -10.76 2.94
N LEU A 294 0.72 -9.55 3.48
CA LEU A 294 -0.45 -8.97 4.10
C LEU A 294 -0.79 -7.65 3.40
N SER A 295 -2.05 -7.44 3.11
CA SER A 295 -2.52 -6.16 2.57
C SER A 295 -3.61 -5.55 3.44
N ILE A 296 -3.51 -4.23 3.65
CA ILE A 296 -4.53 -3.40 4.27
C ILE A 296 -5.08 -2.47 3.18
N PHE A 297 -6.38 -2.52 2.98
CA PHE A 297 -7.08 -1.67 2.00
C PHE A 297 -6.90 -0.18 2.35
N PRO A 298 -6.78 0.73 1.36
CA PRO A 298 -6.78 0.44 -0.06
C PRO A 298 -5.40 0.22 -0.70
N GLY A 299 -4.28 0.47 -0.05
CA GLY A 299 -3.00 0.50 -0.76
C GLY A 299 -1.76 0.19 0.07
N PHE A 300 -1.90 -0.48 1.22
CA PHE A 300 -0.76 -0.88 2.04
C PHE A 300 -0.46 -2.37 1.94
N ILE A 301 0.83 -2.72 1.87
CA ILE A 301 1.30 -4.11 1.90
C ILE A 301 2.43 -4.24 2.91
N LEU A 302 2.34 -5.25 3.77
CA LEU A 302 3.43 -5.74 4.61
C LEU A 302 3.91 -7.08 4.04
N GLN A 303 5.18 -7.14 3.72
CA GLN A 303 5.84 -8.32 3.18
C GLN A 303 6.88 -8.87 4.14
N GLN A 304 6.84 -10.18 4.33
CA GLN A 304 7.94 -11.00 4.82
C GLN A 304 8.19 -12.12 3.82
N VAL A 305 9.39 -12.23 3.28
CA VAL A 305 9.85 -13.35 2.46
C VAL A 305 11.16 -13.82 3.04
N HIS A 306 11.16 -14.97 3.72
CA HIS A 306 12.25 -15.37 4.62
C HIS A 306 12.58 -14.22 5.59
N ASN A 307 13.81 -13.66 5.54
CA ASN A 307 14.19 -12.52 6.38
C ASN A 307 14.10 -11.17 5.65
N ALA A 308 13.71 -11.14 4.37
CA ALA A 308 13.41 -9.89 3.66
C ALA A 308 12.11 -9.30 4.15
N LEU A 309 12.18 -8.10 4.71
CA LEU A 309 11.03 -7.35 5.24
C LEU A 309 10.85 -6.07 4.44
N ALA A 310 9.61 -5.78 4.07
CA ALA A 310 9.27 -4.52 3.41
C ALA A 310 7.84 -4.09 3.73
N VAL A 311 7.63 -2.78 3.76
CA VAL A 311 6.29 -2.19 3.58
C VAL A 311 6.24 -1.53 2.22
N ARG A 312 5.05 -1.58 1.59
CA ARG A 312 4.79 -0.97 0.29
C ARG A 312 3.57 -0.08 0.36
N GLN A 313 3.64 1.05 -0.32
CA GLN A 313 2.51 1.94 -0.54
C GLN A 313 2.20 2.00 -2.03
N ILE A 314 0.95 1.75 -2.38
CA ILE A 314 0.43 1.91 -3.74
C ILE A 314 -0.11 3.32 -3.88
N VAL A 315 0.39 4.07 -4.87
CA VAL A 315 -0.04 5.44 -5.16
C VAL A 315 -0.53 5.52 -6.61
N PRO A 316 -1.84 5.66 -6.84
CA PRO A 316 -2.37 5.88 -8.19
C PRO A 316 -1.82 7.15 -8.83
N ARG A 317 -1.37 7.07 -10.09
CA ARG A 317 -0.90 8.21 -10.89
C ARG A 317 -1.76 8.44 -12.12
N GLY A 318 -2.56 7.47 -12.49
CA GLY A 318 -3.45 7.50 -13.63
C GLY A 318 -4.23 6.19 -13.73
N VAL A 319 -5.03 6.04 -14.75
CA VAL A 319 -5.75 4.77 -14.99
C VAL A 319 -4.80 3.64 -15.40
N ASP A 320 -3.63 3.98 -15.91
CA ASP A 320 -2.60 3.07 -16.44
C ASP A 320 -1.21 3.31 -15.83
N ALA A 321 -1.16 4.04 -14.73
CA ALA A 321 0.09 4.39 -14.05
C ALA A 321 -0.07 4.34 -12.53
N THR A 322 0.89 3.70 -11.87
CA THR A 322 0.95 3.54 -10.42
C THR A 322 2.40 3.65 -9.95
N ASP A 323 2.64 4.44 -8.90
CA ASP A 323 3.89 4.37 -8.16
C ASP A 323 3.73 3.38 -7.00
N LEU A 324 4.70 2.48 -6.89
CA LEU A 324 4.82 1.55 -5.79
C LEU A 324 6.04 1.94 -4.96
N ASN A 325 5.79 2.53 -3.81
CA ASN A 325 6.83 2.95 -2.88
C ASN A 325 7.21 1.80 -1.95
N TRP A 326 8.46 1.38 -2.01
CA TRP A 326 9.05 0.34 -1.18
C TRP A 326 9.86 0.96 -0.04
N THR A 327 9.66 0.48 1.17
CA THR A 327 10.54 0.73 2.30
C THR A 327 11.00 -0.62 2.85
N TYR A 328 12.29 -0.91 2.71
CA TYR A 328 12.90 -2.11 3.26
C TYR A 328 13.22 -1.92 4.72
N LEU A 329 12.91 -2.94 5.50
CA LEU A 329 13.02 -2.94 6.95
C LEU A 329 14.07 -3.93 7.44
N GLY A 330 14.72 -3.55 8.50
CA GLY A 330 15.46 -4.38 9.43
C GLY A 330 15.07 -4.01 10.84
N PHE A 331 15.81 -4.54 11.79
CA PHE A 331 15.65 -4.18 13.19
C PHE A 331 16.96 -3.63 13.75
N ALA A 332 16.86 -2.73 14.72
CA ALA A 332 18.02 -2.07 15.31
C ALA A 332 18.98 -3.03 16.03
N ASP A 333 18.52 -4.22 16.39
CA ASP A 333 19.26 -5.29 17.03
C ASP A 333 19.72 -6.39 16.05
N ASP A 334 19.54 -6.18 14.73
CA ASP A 334 20.08 -7.12 13.72
C ASP A 334 21.58 -7.20 13.80
N SER A 335 22.13 -8.42 13.79
CA SER A 335 23.58 -8.60 13.61
C SER A 335 24.02 -8.12 12.21
N PRO A 336 25.28 -7.73 12.01
CA PRO A 336 25.79 -7.36 10.68
C PRO A 336 25.53 -8.42 9.62
N GLU A 337 25.61 -9.72 9.99
CA GLU A 337 25.36 -10.85 9.11
C GLU A 337 23.89 -10.92 8.70
N LEU A 338 22.95 -10.80 9.66
CA LEU A 338 21.51 -10.81 9.38
C LEU A 338 21.11 -9.59 8.55
N ARG A 339 21.66 -8.40 8.86
CA ARG A 339 21.44 -7.20 8.06
C ARG A 339 21.87 -7.38 6.60
N MET A 340 23.07 -7.92 6.38
CA MET A 340 23.57 -8.22 5.03
C MET A 340 22.71 -9.26 4.33
N HIS A 341 22.23 -10.25 5.06
CA HIS A 341 21.33 -11.28 4.55
C HIS A 341 20.00 -10.67 4.08
N ARG A 342 19.39 -9.78 4.89
CA ARG A 342 18.18 -9.03 4.49
C ARG A 342 18.41 -8.24 3.20
N LEU A 343 19.53 -7.53 3.08
CA LEU A 343 19.85 -6.75 1.87
C LEU A 343 19.97 -7.65 0.62
N LYS A 344 20.62 -8.82 0.73
CA LYS A 344 20.69 -9.78 -0.37
C LYS A 344 19.30 -10.28 -0.78
N GLN A 345 18.46 -10.66 0.18
CA GLN A 345 17.11 -11.14 -0.10
C GLN A 345 16.19 -10.02 -0.62
N ASN A 346 16.31 -8.79 -0.11
CA ASN A 346 15.58 -7.65 -0.62
C ASN A 346 15.91 -7.34 -2.09
N ASN A 347 17.17 -7.55 -2.50
CA ASN A 347 17.55 -7.44 -3.91
C ASN A 347 16.95 -8.53 -4.79
N LEU A 348 16.62 -9.70 -4.25
CA LEU A 348 15.89 -10.74 -4.98
C LEU A 348 14.39 -10.41 -5.12
N VAL A 349 13.74 -10.00 -4.02
CA VAL A 349 12.28 -9.89 -3.97
C VAL A 349 11.76 -8.50 -4.31
N GLY A 350 12.59 -7.47 -4.24
CA GLY A 350 12.22 -6.08 -4.50
C GLY A 350 12.24 -5.68 -5.97
N PRO A 351 12.07 -4.37 -6.28
CA PRO A 351 11.95 -3.87 -7.64
C PRO A 351 13.19 -4.06 -8.52
N ALA A 352 14.37 -4.20 -7.92
CA ALA A 352 15.60 -4.55 -8.65
C ALA A 352 15.77 -6.05 -8.89
N GLY A 353 14.91 -6.88 -8.30
CA GLY A 353 14.94 -8.33 -8.37
C GLY A 353 13.89 -8.93 -9.29
N TYR A 354 13.98 -10.24 -9.48
CA TYR A 354 13.08 -10.96 -10.39
C TYR A 354 11.62 -10.87 -9.98
N VAL A 355 11.29 -10.99 -8.69
CA VAL A 355 9.91 -11.16 -8.22
C VAL A 355 9.06 -9.93 -8.52
N SER A 356 9.41 -8.77 -7.98
CA SER A 356 8.61 -7.57 -8.20
C SER A 356 8.71 -7.03 -9.63
N MET A 357 9.81 -7.32 -10.34
CA MET A 357 9.92 -6.99 -11.76
C MET A 357 8.94 -7.83 -12.61
N GLU A 358 8.77 -9.12 -12.31
CA GLU A 358 7.81 -10.00 -12.96
C GLU A 358 6.37 -9.53 -12.70
N ASP A 359 6.03 -9.16 -11.46
CA ASP A 359 4.73 -8.60 -11.09
C ASP A 359 4.42 -7.30 -11.85
N GLY A 360 5.39 -6.40 -11.88
CA GLY A 360 5.25 -5.14 -12.62
C GLY A 360 5.05 -5.36 -14.12
N ALA A 361 5.75 -6.33 -14.71
CA ALA A 361 5.63 -6.67 -16.11
C ALA A 361 4.26 -7.28 -16.44
N VAL A 362 3.79 -8.25 -15.65
CA VAL A 362 2.50 -8.92 -15.88
C VAL A 362 1.33 -7.95 -15.72
N GLY A 363 1.37 -7.06 -14.73
CA GLY A 363 0.36 -6.01 -14.57
C GLY A 363 0.26 -5.11 -15.82
N GLY A 364 1.42 -4.74 -16.40
CA GLY A 364 1.47 -3.99 -17.67
C GLY A 364 0.98 -4.80 -18.88
N PHE A 365 1.15 -6.13 -18.88
CA PHE A 365 0.57 -6.98 -19.94
C PHE A 365 -0.96 -7.02 -19.85
N VAL A 366 -1.51 -7.15 -18.63
CA VAL A 366 -2.96 -7.10 -18.41
C VAL A 366 -3.51 -5.75 -18.85
N GLN A 367 -2.93 -4.63 -18.40
CA GLN A 367 -3.38 -3.27 -18.74
C GLN A 367 -3.47 -3.07 -20.26
N ARG A 368 -2.46 -3.52 -21.01
CA ARG A 368 -2.48 -3.43 -22.47
C ARG A 368 -3.47 -4.40 -23.12
N GLY A 369 -3.64 -5.60 -22.54
CA GLY A 369 -4.56 -6.60 -23.06
C GLY A 369 -6.03 -6.18 -22.97
N ILE A 370 -6.39 -5.43 -21.92
CA ILE A 370 -7.77 -5.00 -21.66
C ILE A 370 -8.13 -3.63 -22.29
N ALA A 371 -7.16 -2.89 -22.84
CA ALA A 371 -7.34 -1.50 -23.26
C ALA A 371 -8.43 -1.27 -24.31
N ALA A 372 -8.79 -2.30 -25.08
CA ALA A 372 -9.85 -2.24 -26.09
C ALA A 372 -10.99 -3.24 -25.82
N ALA A 373 -11.11 -3.72 -24.58
CA ALA A 373 -12.04 -4.78 -24.18
C ALA A 373 -12.88 -4.37 -22.96
N GLU A 374 -13.29 -3.11 -22.87
CA GLU A 374 -13.98 -2.56 -21.70
C GLU A 374 -15.24 -3.33 -21.28
N ASP A 375 -15.97 -3.90 -22.25
CA ASP A 375 -17.20 -4.67 -22.01
C ASP A 375 -16.95 -6.14 -21.66
N GLU A 376 -15.69 -6.59 -21.68
CA GLU A 376 -15.31 -7.95 -21.31
C GLU A 376 -15.08 -8.07 -19.80
N LEU A 377 -14.97 -9.32 -19.34
CA LEU A 377 -14.89 -9.67 -17.92
C LEU A 377 -13.69 -10.57 -17.64
N SER A 378 -13.00 -10.34 -16.54
CA SER A 378 -12.07 -11.33 -15.97
C SER A 378 -12.82 -12.49 -15.34
N VAL A 379 -12.12 -13.61 -15.14
CA VAL A 379 -12.60 -14.83 -14.48
C VAL A 379 -11.73 -15.10 -13.26
N ILE A 380 -12.28 -15.05 -12.06
CA ILE A 380 -11.61 -15.27 -10.78
C ILE A 380 -12.31 -16.37 -9.97
N GLU A 381 -12.17 -17.62 -10.43
CA GLU A 381 -12.91 -18.78 -9.90
C GLU A 381 -12.03 -19.79 -9.14
N MET A 382 -10.70 -19.62 -9.15
CA MET A 382 -9.85 -20.57 -8.45
C MET A 382 -10.19 -20.63 -6.96
N GLY A 383 -10.45 -21.85 -6.48
CA GLY A 383 -10.87 -22.10 -5.09
C GLY A 383 -12.35 -21.80 -4.79
N GLY A 384 -13.19 -21.59 -5.82
CA GLY A 384 -14.65 -21.40 -5.69
C GLY A 384 -15.12 -19.97 -5.92
N ALA A 385 -16.34 -19.64 -5.43
CA ALA A 385 -17.01 -18.36 -5.69
C ALA A 385 -17.03 -17.39 -4.49
N GLY A 386 -16.76 -17.87 -3.28
CA GLY A 386 -16.77 -17.07 -2.04
C GLY A 386 -15.47 -16.32 -1.79
N ALA A 387 -15.48 -15.45 -0.79
CA ALA A 387 -14.34 -14.63 -0.39
C ALA A 387 -13.83 -14.98 1.02
N GLU A 388 -14.22 -16.12 1.55
CA GLU A 388 -13.86 -16.59 2.89
C GLU A 388 -12.39 -17.07 2.93
N SER A 389 -11.78 -17.03 4.11
CA SER A 389 -10.47 -17.60 4.39
C SER A 389 -10.39 -19.08 3.98
N GLN A 390 -9.24 -19.52 3.47
CA GLN A 390 -9.04 -20.90 3.01
C GLN A 390 -7.67 -21.43 3.46
N GLU A 391 -7.62 -22.71 3.83
CA GLU A 391 -6.42 -23.46 4.21
C GLU A 391 -5.64 -23.97 2.97
N THR A 392 -5.69 -23.21 1.89
CA THR A 392 -4.96 -23.48 0.64
C THR A 392 -4.54 -22.18 0.00
N ARG A 393 -3.48 -22.23 -0.81
CA ARG A 393 -3.01 -21.09 -1.63
C ARG A 393 -3.37 -21.25 -3.11
N ALA A 394 -3.95 -22.40 -3.50
CA ALA A 394 -4.54 -22.58 -4.84
C ALA A 394 -5.95 -21.97 -4.86
N THR A 395 -6.03 -20.66 -4.66
CA THR A 395 -7.29 -19.92 -4.52
C THR A 395 -7.13 -18.46 -4.91
N GLU A 396 -8.21 -17.83 -5.36
CA GLU A 396 -8.37 -16.40 -5.59
C GLU A 396 -9.39 -15.78 -4.58
N ALA A 397 -9.64 -16.45 -3.45
CA ALA A 397 -10.59 -15.96 -2.45
C ALA A 397 -10.23 -14.55 -1.93
N SER A 398 -8.94 -14.25 -1.76
CA SER A 398 -8.45 -12.93 -1.34
C SER A 398 -8.69 -11.85 -2.40
N VAL A 399 -8.59 -12.19 -3.68
CA VAL A 399 -8.91 -11.28 -4.81
C VAL A 399 -10.41 -10.99 -4.82
N ARG A 400 -11.24 -12.04 -4.67
CA ARG A 400 -12.71 -11.87 -4.53
C ARG A 400 -13.08 -11.02 -3.30
N GLY A 401 -12.34 -11.17 -2.20
CA GLY A 401 -12.47 -10.32 -1.01
C GLY A 401 -12.24 -8.85 -1.34
N PHE A 402 -11.18 -8.53 -2.06
CA PHE A 402 -10.92 -7.16 -2.52
C PHE A 402 -12.10 -6.59 -3.33
N TRP A 403 -12.63 -7.35 -4.29
CA TRP A 403 -13.74 -6.87 -5.11
C TRP A 403 -15.05 -6.77 -4.33
N LYS A 404 -15.26 -7.60 -3.31
CA LYS A 404 -16.38 -7.43 -2.36
C LYS A 404 -16.28 -6.07 -1.64
N ALA A 405 -15.13 -5.76 -1.08
CA ALA A 405 -14.87 -4.49 -0.39
C ALA A 405 -14.96 -3.29 -1.34
N TYR A 406 -14.29 -3.38 -2.50
CA TYR A 406 -14.30 -2.34 -3.52
C TYR A 406 -15.72 -1.96 -3.95
N ARG A 407 -16.56 -2.95 -4.26
CA ARG A 407 -17.96 -2.73 -4.64
C ARG A 407 -18.77 -2.06 -3.54
N ALA A 408 -18.55 -2.46 -2.29
CA ALA A 408 -19.22 -1.83 -1.15
C ALA A 408 -18.87 -0.34 -1.04
N HIS A 409 -17.57 0.01 -1.12
CA HIS A 409 -17.13 1.41 -1.08
C HIS A 409 -17.59 2.22 -2.30
N MET A 410 -17.61 1.61 -3.48
CA MET A 410 -18.00 2.27 -4.72
C MET A 410 -19.53 2.31 -4.93
N ALA A 411 -20.30 1.61 -4.09
CA ALA A 411 -21.76 1.45 -4.23
C ALA A 411 -22.16 0.85 -5.61
N LEU A 412 -21.50 -0.30 -5.96
CA LEU A 412 -21.68 -1.03 -7.21
C LEU A 412 -22.32 -2.41 -6.98
#